data_36e24311f987904761bd862ebff19e77
#
_entry.id   36e24311f987904761bd862ebff19e77
#
_cell.length_a   1.000
_cell.length_b   1.000
_cell.length_c   1.000
_cell.angle_alpha   90.00
_cell.angle_beta   90.00
_cell.angle_gamma   90.00
#
_symmetry.space_group_name_H-M   'P 1'
#
loop_
_entity.id
_entity.type
_entity.pdbx_description
1 polymer ?
#
loop_
_entity_poly.entity_id
_entity_poly.type
_entity_poly.pdbx_seq_one_letter_code
_entity_poly.pdbx_strand_id
1 'polypeptide(L)'
;MSQPAIRKNHMDVLWHEYTDNNGENIPVTQASLTEKASIIGRVGIMLLSCGTGAWRVRSSMNTLAEAMDVTCTADIGLMSIEYTCFDGEDGFTQSLCLTNTGVNTSKLNRLEHFIRNFETEGKTMSGNQLHDLLDSIEEIHGLYSPIALGIAAAIACGGFTFLLGGGPIEMFCAFVGAGLGNFLRCKLTKHHYTLFLGIVLSVSFACLSYAGLLKLGEVFLHLSVQHEAGYICAMLFIIPGFPFITSGIDLAKLDMRSGIERLGYAMIIILVATMSAWIMALILHLQPVDFLKISLPLSDWILLRLLASFCGVFGFSIMFNRPVPLAVTAALIGAIANTLRLELVDLINFPPAAAAFIGALTAGLLASLIKNKAGYPRISVTVPSIVIMVPGLYLYRGFYNLGIMSLATSATWFASAILIILALPLGLIFARILTDKTFRYCT
;
A
#
# COMPACT_ATOMS: atom_id res chain seq x y z
N MET A 1 16.03 6.52 31.34
CA MET A 1 15.16 7.55 30.79
C MET A 1 13.78 6.92 30.64
N SER A 2 12.83 7.26 31.53
CA SER A 2 11.45 6.83 31.44
C SER A 2 10.87 7.36 30.13
N GLN A 3 10.30 6.49 29.31
CA GLN A 3 9.50 6.93 28.16
C GLN A 3 8.45 7.94 28.67
N PRO A 4 8.27 9.08 27.98
CA PRO A 4 7.17 9.96 28.34
C PRO A 4 5.90 9.12 28.29
N ALA A 5 5.13 9.14 29.35
CA ALA A 5 3.84 8.47 29.41
C ALA A 5 3.03 8.96 28.20
N ILE A 6 2.94 8.13 27.16
CA ILE A 6 2.06 8.39 26.03
C ILE A 6 0.70 8.52 26.66
N ARG A 7 0.10 9.70 26.59
CA ARG A 7 -1.26 9.94 27.06
C ARG A 7 -2.12 8.84 26.46
N LYS A 8 -2.86 8.10 27.30
CA LYS A 8 -3.88 7.17 26.82
C LYS A 8 -4.64 7.88 25.72
N ASN A 9 -4.63 7.29 24.53
CA ASN A 9 -5.28 7.90 23.41
C ASN A 9 -6.77 7.93 23.69
N HIS A 10 -7.41 9.08 23.67
CA HIS A 10 -8.86 9.20 23.88
C HIS A 10 -9.70 8.42 22.83
N MET A 11 -9.04 7.84 21.83
CA MET A 11 -9.63 6.97 20.82
C MET A 11 -9.53 5.47 21.17
N ASP A 12 -8.85 5.11 22.26
CA ASP A 12 -8.76 3.72 22.70
C ASP A 12 -10.11 3.27 23.25
N VAL A 13 -10.71 2.29 22.60
CA VAL A 13 -11.97 1.68 22.98
C VAL A 13 -11.71 0.49 23.87
N LEU A 14 -12.31 0.45 25.04
CA LEU A 14 -12.22 -0.68 25.96
C LEU A 14 -13.27 -1.74 25.56
N TRP A 15 -12.91 -2.58 24.58
CA TRP A 15 -13.85 -3.50 23.93
C TRP A 15 -14.53 -4.49 24.90
N HIS A 16 -13.83 -4.95 25.92
CA HIS A 16 -14.35 -5.88 26.92
C HIS A 16 -15.41 -5.24 27.87
N GLU A 17 -15.52 -3.90 27.88
CA GLU A 17 -16.59 -3.23 28.66
C GLU A 17 -17.95 -3.32 27.97
N TYR A 18 -18.00 -3.69 26.69
CA TYR A 18 -19.25 -3.89 25.94
C TYR A 18 -19.83 -5.30 26.10
N THR A 19 -19.11 -6.22 26.75
CA THR A 19 -19.58 -7.59 26.97
C THR A 19 -20.44 -7.66 28.23
N ASP A 20 -21.55 -8.40 28.19
CA ASP A 20 -22.43 -8.60 29.33
C ASP A 20 -21.72 -9.44 30.40
N ASN A 21 -21.30 -8.77 31.51
CA ASN A 21 -20.48 -9.33 32.59
C ASN A 21 -21.24 -10.32 33.50
N ASN A 22 -22.35 -10.91 33.09
CA ASN A 22 -23.16 -11.79 33.92
C ASN A 22 -22.57 -13.20 34.17
N GLY A 23 -21.29 -13.42 33.76
CA GLY A 23 -20.58 -14.68 34.08
C GLY A 23 -21.03 -15.90 33.26
N GLU A 24 -22.04 -15.79 32.45
CA GLU A 24 -22.51 -16.84 31.56
C GLU A 24 -21.86 -16.70 30.16
N ASN A 25 -21.27 -17.76 29.67
CA ASN A 25 -20.75 -17.83 28.28
C ASN A 25 -21.93 -17.97 27.30
N ILE A 26 -22.73 -16.89 27.16
CA ILE A 26 -23.84 -16.84 26.23
C ILE A 26 -23.27 -16.71 24.81
N PRO A 27 -23.72 -17.52 23.84
CA PRO A 27 -23.30 -17.35 22.41
C PRO A 27 -23.64 -15.95 21.92
N VAL A 28 -22.75 -15.35 21.11
CA VAL A 28 -22.90 -13.97 20.62
C VAL A 28 -24.20 -13.75 19.84
N THR A 29 -24.78 -14.77 19.25
CA THR A 29 -26.08 -14.69 18.56
C THR A 29 -27.25 -14.34 19.53
N GLN A 30 -27.10 -14.65 20.81
CA GLN A 30 -28.08 -14.34 21.86
C GLN A 30 -27.67 -13.14 22.72
N ALA A 31 -26.50 -12.55 22.45
CA ALA A 31 -25.99 -11.39 23.18
C ALA A 31 -26.80 -10.11 22.87
N SER A 32 -26.59 -9.07 23.68
CA SER A 32 -27.22 -7.75 23.47
C SER A 32 -26.77 -7.13 22.16
N LEU A 33 -27.58 -6.20 21.60
CA LEU A 33 -27.24 -5.45 20.40
C LEU A 33 -25.90 -4.71 20.55
N THR A 34 -25.63 -4.16 21.73
CA THR A 34 -24.42 -3.44 22.06
C THR A 34 -23.17 -4.35 21.92
N GLU A 35 -23.25 -5.56 22.45
CA GLU A 35 -22.15 -6.54 22.37
C GLU A 35 -21.92 -7.00 20.94
N LYS A 36 -22.98 -7.35 20.18
CA LYS A 36 -22.89 -7.68 18.75
C LYS A 36 -22.27 -6.53 17.94
N ALA A 37 -22.75 -5.31 18.16
CA ALA A 37 -22.25 -4.12 17.48
C ALA A 37 -20.79 -3.83 17.79
N SER A 38 -20.33 -4.06 19.04
CA SER A 38 -18.92 -3.89 19.42
C SER A 38 -17.97 -4.78 18.61
N ILE A 39 -18.37 -6.04 18.38
CA ILE A 39 -17.57 -6.99 17.58
C ILE A 39 -17.53 -6.56 16.11
N ILE A 40 -18.69 -6.17 15.54
CA ILE A 40 -18.78 -5.69 14.15
C ILE A 40 -17.91 -4.44 13.97
N GLY A 41 -18.02 -3.46 14.85
CA GLY A 41 -17.26 -2.23 14.81
C GLY A 41 -15.75 -2.46 14.97
N ARG A 42 -15.35 -3.33 15.91
CA ARG A 42 -13.95 -3.69 16.13
C ARG A 42 -13.33 -4.33 14.91
N VAL A 43 -13.98 -5.31 14.29
CA VAL A 43 -13.50 -5.93 13.06
C VAL A 43 -13.41 -4.89 11.94
N GLY A 44 -14.39 -4.01 11.80
CA GLY A 44 -14.40 -2.93 10.83
C GLY A 44 -13.17 -2.03 10.97
N ILE A 45 -12.90 -1.51 12.17
CA ILE A 45 -11.78 -0.60 12.41
C ILE A 45 -10.43 -1.30 12.28
N MET A 46 -10.31 -2.57 12.68
CA MET A 46 -9.10 -3.37 12.49
C MET A 46 -8.82 -3.62 11.01
N LEU A 47 -9.84 -3.91 10.19
CA LEU A 47 -9.69 -4.02 8.73
C LEU A 47 -9.22 -2.70 8.12
N LEU A 48 -9.83 -1.58 8.54
CA LEU A 48 -9.44 -0.25 8.06
C LEU A 48 -7.98 0.07 8.39
N SER A 49 -7.52 -0.28 9.60
CA SER A 49 -6.13 -0.09 10.04
C SER A 49 -5.11 -0.86 9.19
N CYS A 50 -5.54 -1.94 8.54
CA CYS A 50 -4.72 -2.74 7.63
C CYS A 50 -4.62 -2.14 6.20
N GLY A 51 -5.26 -0.99 5.95
CA GLY A 51 -5.21 -0.28 4.67
C GLY A 51 -6.15 -0.82 3.60
N THR A 52 -7.11 -1.70 3.95
CA THR A 52 -8.08 -2.22 2.98
C THR A 52 -9.12 -1.16 2.58
N GLY A 53 -9.71 -1.29 1.39
CA GLY A 53 -10.73 -0.34 0.89
C GLY A 53 -12.05 -0.41 1.65
N ALA A 54 -12.80 0.71 1.63
CA ALA A 54 -14.06 0.89 2.35
C ALA A 54 -15.11 -0.16 1.97
N TRP A 55 -15.23 -0.45 0.67
CA TRP A 55 -16.14 -1.49 0.19
C TRP A 55 -15.94 -2.83 0.89
N ARG A 56 -14.67 -3.24 1.10
CA ARG A 56 -14.36 -4.50 1.77
C ARG A 56 -14.70 -4.43 3.27
N VAL A 57 -14.39 -3.32 3.92
CA VAL A 57 -14.73 -3.12 5.33
C VAL A 57 -16.24 -3.27 5.52
N ARG A 58 -17.04 -2.56 4.71
CA ARG A 58 -18.51 -2.62 4.76
C ARG A 58 -19.03 -4.03 4.51
N SER A 59 -18.53 -4.70 3.46
CA SER A 59 -18.92 -6.08 3.15
C SER A 59 -18.62 -7.04 4.30
N SER A 60 -17.50 -6.88 4.97
CA SER A 60 -17.11 -7.72 6.12
C SER A 60 -17.98 -7.45 7.34
N MET A 61 -18.27 -6.17 7.62
CA MET A 61 -19.18 -5.79 8.71
C MET A 61 -20.59 -6.36 8.49
N ASN A 62 -21.09 -6.29 7.25
CA ASN A 62 -22.40 -6.84 6.89
C ASN A 62 -22.42 -8.37 7.03
N THR A 63 -21.37 -9.08 6.59
CA THR A 63 -21.28 -10.54 6.76
C THR A 63 -21.36 -10.95 8.23
N LEU A 64 -20.70 -10.21 9.14
CA LEU A 64 -20.79 -10.47 10.57
C LEU A 64 -22.17 -10.11 11.14
N ALA A 65 -22.75 -9.00 10.68
CA ALA A 65 -24.08 -8.56 11.11
C ALA A 65 -25.14 -9.60 10.73
N GLU A 66 -25.15 -10.07 9.48
CA GLU A 66 -26.03 -11.15 9.01
C GLU A 66 -25.84 -12.44 9.83
N ALA A 67 -24.61 -12.79 10.16
CA ALA A 67 -24.32 -13.96 10.97
C ALA A 67 -24.82 -13.86 12.41
N MET A 68 -25.04 -12.66 12.92
CA MET A 68 -25.56 -12.37 14.28
C MET A 68 -27.01 -11.89 14.29
N ASP A 69 -27.72 -12.02 13.17
CA ASP A 69 -29.14 -11.60 12.99
C ASP A 69 -29.37 -10.12 13.32
N VAL A 70 -28.44 -9.24 12.92
CA VAL A 70 -28.57 -7.78 13.02
C VAL A 70 -28.30 -7.12 11.67
N THR A 71 -28.88 -5.94 11.47
CA THR A 71 -28.60 -5.12 10.28
C THR A 71 -27.54 -4.08 10.63
N CYS A 72 -26.54 -3.90 9.77
CA CYS A 72 -25.49 -2.91 9.97
C CYS A 72 -25.38 -1.98 8.77
N THR A 73 -25.29 -0.68 9.01
CA THR A 73 -24.93 0.34 8.02
C THR A 73 -23.70 1.09 8.51
N ALA A 74 -22.77 1.41 7.58
CA ALA A 74 -21.52 2.07 7.94
C ALA A 74 -21.11 3.11 6.92
N ASP A 75 -20.70 4.29 7.39
CA ASP A 75 -19.96 5.30 6.64
C ASP A 75 -18.47 5.19 6.98
N ILE A 76 -17.63 5.00 5.97
CA ILE A 76 -16.22 4.63 6.13
C ILE A 76 -15.34 5.67 5.46
N GLY A 77 -14.52 6.35 6.29
CA GLY A 77 -13.44 7.23 5.84
C GLY A 77 -12.10 6.52 5.71
N LEU A 78 -11.02 7.31 5.59
CA LEU A 78 -9.65 6.79 5.62
C LEU A 78 -9.23 6.30 7.01
N MET A 79 -9.63 7.05 8.06
CA MET A 79 -9.20 6.84 9.44
C MET A 79 -10.38 6.78 10.41
N SER A 80 -11.61 6.69 9.93
CA SER A 80 -12.79 6.66 10.76
C SER A 80 -13.87 5.76 10.19
N ILE A 81 -14.66 5.20 11.09
CA ILE A 81 -15.88 4.47 10.75
C ILE A 81 -16.98 4.99 11.66
N GLU A 82 -18.10 5.38 11.09
CA GLU A 82 -19.34 5.62 11.80
C GLU A 82 -20.33 4.54 11.36
N TYR A 83 -20.86 3.78 12.31
CA TYR A 83 -21.74 2.68 11.99
C TYR A 83 -22.92 2.60 12.94
N THR A 84 -24.01 2.03 12.45
CA THR A 84 -25.23 1.77 13.21
C THR A 84 -25.64 0.33 12.99
N CYS A 85 -25.88 -0.39 14.08
CA CYS A 85 -26.48 -1.72 14.08
C CYS A 85 -27.92 -1.66 14.61
N PHE A 86 -28.81 -2.46 14.01
CA PHE A 86 -30.23 -2.54 14.33
C PHE A 86 -30.63 -4.00 14.55
N ASP A 87 -31.48 -4.28 15.54
CA ASP A 87 -32.08 -5.61 15.77
C ASP A 87 -33.61 -5.60 15.63
N GLY A 88 -34.18 -4.63 14.91
CA GLY A 88 -35.60 -4.42 14.65
C GLY A 88 -36.13 -3.16 15.33
N GLU A 89 -36.13 -3.08 16.64
CA GLU A 89 -36.67 -1.92 17.39
C GLU A 89 -35.56 -0.99 17.90
N ASP A 90 -34.45 -1.56 18.35
CA ASP A 90 -33.33 -0.82 18.93
C ASP A 90 -32.22 -0.55 17.90
N GLY A 91 -31.50 0.55 18.12
CA GLY A 91 -30.34 0.94 17.28
C GLY A 91 -29.15 1.35 18.15
N PHE A 92 -27.97 0.83 17.82
CA PHE A 92 -26.71 1.21 18.44
C PHE A 92 -25.81 1.88 17.41
N THR A 93 -25.40 3.14 17.68
CA THR A 93 -24.52 3.91 16.82
C THR A 93 -23.22 4.22 17.54
N GLN A 94 -22.09 4.01 16.84
CA GLN A 94 -20.77 4.35 17.36
C GLN A 94 -19.89 4.94 16.25
N SER A 95 -19.04 5.90 16.64
CA SER A 95 -17.97 6.44 15.80
C SER A 95 -16.62 5.97 16.33
N LEU A 96 -15.82 5.41 15.45
CA LEU A 96 -14.48 4.87 15.73
C LEU A 96 -13.44 5.60 14.89
N CYS A 97 -12.30 5.93 15.48
CA CYS A 97 -11.21 6.62 14.80
C CYS A 97 -9.89 5.89 14.99
N LEU A 98 -9.07 5.90 13.94
CA LEU A 98 -7.68 5.41 13.98
C LEU A 98 -6.72 6.57 14.27
N THR A 99 -5.67 6.28 15.01
CA THR A 99 -4.56 7.22 15.25
C THR A 99 -3.54 7.20 14.12
N ASN A 100 -3.48 6.09 13.39
CA ASN A 100 -2.55 5.88 12.29
C ASN A 100 -3.15 4.90 11.29
N THR A 101 -2.76 5.03 10.02
CA THR A 101 -3.12 4.08 8.97
C THR A 101 -1.86 3.49 8.36
N GLY A 102 -1.93 2.24 7.96
CA GLY A 102 -0.81 1.52 7.36
C GLY A 102 -1.27 0.39 6.47
N VAL A 103 -0.33 -0.35 5.89
CA VAL A 103 -0.62 -1.56 5.12
C VAL A 103 -0.05 -2.76 5.85
N ASN A 104 -0.94 -3.64 6.34
CA ASN A 104 -0.54 -4.88 7.00
C ASN A 104 -1.34 -6.05 6.43
N THR A 105 -0.80 -6.67 5.41
CA THR A 105 -1.49 -7.77 4.71
C THR A 105 -1.53 -9.06 5.53
N SER A 106 -0.66 -9.24 6.52
CA SER A 106 -0.69 -10.39 7.43
C SER A 106 -1.89 -10.33 8.38
N LYS A 107 -2.08 -9.17 9.05
CA LYS A 107 -3.27 -8.92 9.88
C LYS A 107 -4.55 -9.03 9.06
N LEU A 108 -4.58 -8.40 7.88
CA LEU A 108 -5.72 -8.46 6.97
C LEU A 108 -6.13 -9.90 6.68
N ASN A 109 -5.16 -10.76 6.43
CA ASN A 109 -5.44 -12.17 6.13
C ASN A 109 -6.05 -12.92 7.32
N ARG A 110 -5.59 -12.67 8.54
CA ARG A 110 -6.15 -13.29 9.75
C ARG A 110 -7.58 -12.81 10.03
N LEU A 111 -7.84 -11.51 9.84
CA LEU A 111 -9.19 -10.95 9.95
C LEU A 111 -10.14 -11.56 8.92
N GLU A 112 -9.71 -11.73 7.69
CA GLU A 112 -10.50 -12.39 6.65
C GLU A 112 -10.78 -13.87 6.97
N HIS A 113 -9.82 -14.56 7.58
CA HIS A 113 -10.02 -15.93 8.06
C HIS A 113 -11.05 -15.97 9.19
N PHE A 114 -10.94 -15.05 10.15
CA PHE A 114 -11.91 -14.89 11.23
C PHE A 114 -13.33 -14.67 10.68
N ILE A 115 -13.49 -13.72 9.75
CA ILE A 115 -14.81 -13.40 9.17
C ILE A 115 -15.39 -14.60 8.40
N ARG A 116 -14.56 -15.31 7.63
CA ARG A 116 -14.98 -16.47 6.85
C ARG A 116 -15.45 -17.63 7.71
N ASN A 117 -14.76 -17.87 8.82
CA ASN A 117 -15.08 -18.95 9.73
C ASN A 117 -16.09 -18.55 10.81
N PHE A 118 -16.52 -17.30 10.85
CA PHE A 118 -17.42 -16.80 11.88
C PHE A 118 -18.76 -17.56 11.91
N GLU A 119 -19.28 -17.93 10.75
CA GLU A 119 -20.54 -18.66 10.64
C GLU A 119 -20.46 -20.06 11.25
N THR A 120 -19.31 -20.72 11.21
CA THR A 120 -19.13 -22.09 11.70
C THR A 120 -18.62 -22.15 13.14
N GLU A 121 -17.76 -21.23 13.54
CA GLU A 121 -17.05 -21.28 14.82
C GLU A 121 -17.46 -20.08 15.71
N GLY A 122 -17.51 -18.87 15.14
CA GLY A 122 -17.72 -17.64 15.88
C GLY A 122 -19.12 -17.51 16.51
N LYS A 123 -20.17 -18.02 15.84
CA LYS A 123 -21.56 -17.94 16.33
C LYS A 123 -21.77 -18.59 17.69
N THR A 124 -20.99 -19.60 18.03
CA THR A 124 -21.09 -20.34 19.30
C THR A 124 -20.21 -19.76 20.41
N MET A 125 -19.31 -18.83 20.07
CA MET A 125 -18.43 -18.19 21.03
C MET A 125 -19.16 -17.04 21.74
N SER A 126 -18.74 -16.73 22.98
CA SER A 126 -19.20 -15.55 23.69
C SER A 126 -18.47 -14.30 23.21
N GLY A 127 -19.05 -13.11 23.48
CA GLY A 127 -18.41 -11.84 23.11
C GLY A 127 -17.02 -11.67 23.70
N ASN A 128 -16.79 -12.08 24.94
CA ASN A 128 -15.47 -12.08 25.56
C ASN A 128 -14.46 -12.94 24.78
N GLN A 129 -14.83 -14.18 24.43
CA GLN A 129 -13.97 -15.07 23.65
C GLN A 129 -13.64 -14.50 22.27
N LEU A 130 -14.62 -13.83 21.63
CA LEU A 130 -14.40 -13.17 20.35
C LEU A 130 -13.46 -11.95 20.51
N HIS A 131 -13.60 -11.16 21.55
CA HIS A 131 -12.69 -10.05 21.82
C HIS A 131 -11.28 -10.53 22.17
N ASP A 132 -11.10 -11.61 22.94
CA ASP A 132 -9.79 -12.24 23.20
C ASP A 132 -9.12 -12.71 21.92
N LEU A 133 -9.90 -13.30 21.00
CA LEU A 133 -9.40 -13.71 19.70
C LEU A 133 -8.97 -12.51 18.84
N LEU A 134 -9.76 -11.44 18.86
CA LEU A 134 -9.42 -10.19 18.16
C LEU A 134 -8.19 -9.50 18.80
N ASP A 135 -8.02 -9.55 20.14
CA ASP A 135 -6.80 -9.09 20.81
C ASP A 135 -5.57 -9.83 20.29
N SER A 136 -5.67 -11.16 20.19
CA SER A 136 -4.57 -11.97 19.66
C SER A 136 -4.18 -11.58 18.21
N ILE A 137 -5.14 -11.16 17.41
CA ILE A 137 -4.91 -10.67 16.04
C ILE A 137 -4.31 -9.24 16.08
N GLU A 138 -4.77 -8.41 17.00
CA GLU A 138 -4.32 -7.02 17.14
C GLU A 138 -2.88 -6.94 17.63
N GLU A 139 -2.46 -7.82 18.53
CA GLU A 139 -1.10 -7.92 19.07
C GLU A 139 -0.07 -8.42 18.06
N ILE A 140 -0.49 -8.93 16.91
CA ILE A 140 0.46 -9.41 15.91
C ILE A 140 1.36 -8.27 15.46
N HIS A 141 2.62 -8.35 15.86
CA HIS A 141 3.67 -7.45 15.43
C HIS A 141 4.01 -7.65 13.95
N GLY A 142 4.68 -6.65 13.35
CA GLY A 142 5.19 -6.78 11.99
C GLY A 142 6.10 -8.01 11.83
N LEU A 143 5.97 -8.74 10.71
CA LEU A 143 6.72 -9.95 10.41
C LEU A 143 8.23 -9.68 10.26
N TYR A 144 8.60 -8.44 9.96
CA TYR A 144 9.96 -8.09 9.55
C TYR A 144 10.58 -7.04 10.43
N SER A 145 11.86 -7.23 10.73
CA SER A 145 12.67 -6.23 11.44
C SER A 145 12.90 -4.97 10.57
N PRO A 146 13.22 -3.81 11.18
CA PRO A 146 13.56 -2.61 10.41
C PRO A 146 14.71 -2.82 9.41
N ILE A 147 15.66 -3.70 9.72
CA ILE A 147 16.77 -4.05 8.82
C ILE A 147 16.22 -4.81 7.61
N ALA A 148 15.38 -5.82 7.82
CA ALA A 148 14.76 -6.58 6.74
C ALA A 148 13.90 -5.69 5.82
N LEU A 149 13.16 -4.73 6.40
CA LEU A 149 12.40 -3.73 5.63
C LEU A 149 13.31 -2.76 4.86
N GLY A 150 14.48 -2.42 5.41
CA GLY A 150 15.51 -1.66 4.72
C GLY A 150 16.05 -2.43 3.51
N ILE A 151 16.42 -3.70 3.68
CA ILE A 151 16.88 -4.56 2.57
C ILE A 151 15.79 -4.74 1.52
N ALA A 152 14.53 -4.91 1.92
CA ALA A 152 13.41 -5.00 1.00
C ALA A 152 13.24 -3.74 0.13
N ALA A 153 13.36 -2.55 0.73
CA ALA A 153 13.35 -1.28 0.02
C ALA A 153 14.55 -1.13 -0.92
N ALA A 154 15.73 -1.58 -0.49
CA ALA A 154 16.94 -1.60 -1.30
C ALA A 154 16.75 -2.44 -2.57
N ILE A 155 16.25 -3.68 -2.43
CA ILE A 155 15.94 -4.57 -3.55
C ILE A 155 14.89 -3.96 -4.47
N ALA A 156 13.82 -3.38 -3.91
CA ALA A 156 12.75 -2.77 -4.67
C ALA A 156 13.25 -1.59 -5.50
N CYS A 157 13.95 -0.64 -4.88
CA CYS A 157 14.41 0.58 -5.55
C CYS A 157 15.57 0.31 -6.51
N GLY A 158 16.47 -0.64 -6.21
CA GLY A 158 17.49 -1.08 -7.15
C GLY A 158 16.90 -1.68 -8.43
N GLY A 159 15.91 -2.58 -8.31
CA GLY A 159 15.18 -3.11 -9.46
C GLY A 159 14.41 -2.02 -10.20
N PHE A 160 13.75 -1.12 -9.48
CA PHE A 160 13.01 0.00 -10.07
C PHE A 160 13.90 0.95 -10.87
N THR A 161 15.15 1.18 -10.41
CA THR A 161 16.13 2.00 -11.11
C THR A 161 16.40 1.47 -12.50
N PHE A 162 16.61 0.16 -12.65
CA PHE A 162 16.78 -0.48 -13.95
C PHE A 162 15.54 -0.30 -14.86
N LEU A 163 14.34 -0.51 -14.30
CA LEU A 163 13.09 -0.37 -15.07
C LEU A 163 12.84 1.05 -15.58
N LEU A 164 13.42 2.05 -14.91
CA LEU A 164 13.38 3.46 -15.32
C LEU A 164 14.54 3.85 -16.27
N GLY A 165 15.43 2.93 -16.59
CA GLY A 165 16.55 3.12 -17.52
C GLY A 165 17.90 3.37 -16.86
N GLY A 166 18.00 3.29 -15.54
CA GLY A 166 19.27 3.45 -14.81
C GLY A 166 20.21 2.26 -14.98
N GLY A 167 21.51 2.53 -15.00
CA GLY A 167 22.57 1.54 -15.12
C GLY A 167 22.98 0.91 -13.78
N PRO A 168 24.01 0.03 -13.79
CA PRO A 168 24.46 -0.67 -12.58
C PRO A 168 24.91 0.26 -11.45
N ILE A 169 25.48 1.42 -11.79
CA ILE A 169 25.96 2.41 -10.81
C ILE A 169 24.77 3.03 -10.08
N GLU A 170 23.78 3.52 -10.83
CA GLU A 170 22.55 4.09 -10.28
C GLU A 170 21.77 3.05 -9.48
N MET A 171 21.71 1.80 -9.97
CA MET A 171 21.08 0.69 -9.26
C MET A 171 21.73 0.45 -7.90
N PHE A 172 23.06 0.43 -7.83
CA PHE A 172 23.80 0.22 -6.58
C PHE A 172 23.62 1.39 -5.61
N CYS A 173 23.78 2.62 -6.08
CA CYS A 173 23.60 3.82 -5.25
C CYS A 173 22.15 3.95 -4.74
N ALA A 174 21.15 3.66 -5.60
CA ALA A 174 19.74 3.66 -5.21
C ALA A 174 19.41 2.51 -4.24
N PHE A 175 19.99 1.33 -4.42
CA PHE A 175 19.86 0.20 -3.51
C PHE A 175 20.28 0.60 -2.09
N VAL A 176 21.47 1.15 -1.93
CA VAL A 176 21.98 1.56 -0.61
C VAL A 176 21.18 2.73 -0.06
N GLY A 177 20.93 3.77 -0.88
CA GLY A 177 20.18 4.96 -0.48
C GLY A 177 18.77 4.63 0.01
N ALA A 178 18.01 3.83 -0.74
CA ALA A 178 16.66 3.41 -0.36
C ALA A 178 16.67 2.51 0.88
N GLY A 179 17.63 1.60 0.99
CA GLY A 179 17.78 0.72 2.14
C GLY A 179 17.97 1.48 3.43
N LEU A 180 18.91 2.43 3.44
CA LEU A 180 19.20 3.28 4.59
C LEU A 180 18.03 4.24 4.89
N GLY A 181 17.42 4.83 3.86
CA GLY A 181 16.26 5.70 4.00
C GLY A 181 15.07 5.00 4.64
N ASN A 182 14.70 3.81 4.15
CA ASN A 182 13.58 3.06 4.71
C ASN A 182 13.89 2.48 6.11
N PHE A 183 15.12 2.09 6.37
CA PHE A 183 15.56 1.70 7.73
C PHE A 183 15.33 2.86 8.72
N LEU A 184 15.77 4.07 8.37
CA LEU A 184 15.55 5.26 9.19
C LEU A 184 14.04 5.54 9.36
N ARG A 185 13.25 5.47 8.30
CA ARG A 185 11.79 5.60 8.37
C ARG A 185 11.17 4.63 9.38
N CYS A 186 11.52 3.35 9.32
CA CYS A 186 11.01 2.35 10.24
C CYS A 186 11.38 2.67 11.70
N LYS A 187 12.58 3.17 11.94
CA LYS A 187 13.01 3.62 13.28
C LYS A 187 12.19 4.80 13.77
N LEU A 188 12.01 5.83 12.93
CA LEU A 188 11.21 7.01 13.26
C LEU A 188 9.75 6.65 13.55
N THR A 189 9.15 5.78 12.73
CA THR A 189 7.79 5.30 12.96
C THR A 189 7.67 4.54 14.29
N LYS A 190 8.65 3.71 14.62
CA LYS A 190 8.68 2.99 15.92
C LYS A 190 8.78 3.93 17.12
N HIS A 191 9.37 5.10 16.95
CA HIS A 191 9.48 6.14 17.99
C HIS A 191 8.33 7.15 17.92
N HIS A 192 7.25 6.84 17.20
CA HIS A 192 6.04 7.68 17.09
C HIS A 192 6.26 9.11 16.60
N TYR A 193 7.29 9.34 15.76
CA TYR A 193 7.45 10.61 15.08
C TYR A 193 6.32 10.83 14.06
N THR A 194 6.00 12.10 13.81
CA THR A 194 4.95 12.45 12.84
C THR A 194 5.29 11.94 11.44
N LEU A 195 4.24 11.61 10.67
CA LEU A 195 4.40 11.10 9.30
C LEU A 195 5.28 12.01 8.44
N PHE A 196 5.04 13.33 8.49
CA PHE A 196 5.79 14.28 7.66
C PHE A 196 7.26 14.35 8.03
N LEU A 197 7.59 14.41 9.32
CA LEU A 197 8.98 14.38 9.76
C LEU A 197 9.67 13.08 9.35
N GLY A 198 8.96 11.95 9.48
CA GLY A 198 9.44 10.65 9.02
C GLY A 198 9.75 10.62 7.52
N ILE A 199 8.89 11.21 6.68
CA ILE A 199 9.11 11.31 5.23
C ILE A 199 10.30 12.21 4.92
N VAL A 200 10.31 13.44 5.45
CA VAL A 200 11.37 14.42 5.19
C VAL A 200 12.74 13.84 5.54
N LEU A 201 12.90 13.32 6.75
CA LEU A 201 14.20 12.80 7.19
C LEU A 201 14.63 11.55 6.40
N SER A 202 13.71 10.64 6.12
CA SER A 202 14.06 9.40 5.40
C SER A 202 14.39 9.64 3.94
N VAL A 203 13.67 10.53 3.25
CA VAL A 203 13.97 10.92 1.86
C VAL A 203 15.28 11.70 1.79
N SER A 204 15.48 12.68 2.67
CA SER A 204 16.73 13.44 2.73
C SER A 204 17.94 12.53 2.95
N PHE A 205 17.81 11.57 3.87
CA PHE A 205 18.88 10.62 4.15
C PHE A 205 19.14 9.65 2.98
N ALA A 206 18.09 9.22 2.26
CA ALA A 206 18.23 8.40 1.07
C ALA A 206 18.96 9.17 -0.06
N CYS A 207 18.58 10.42 -0.33
CA CYS A 207 19.23 11.27 -1.33
C CYS A 207 20.69 11.58 -0.94
N LEU A 208 20.95 11.89 0.33
CA LEU A 208 22.31 12.14 0.82
C LEU A 208 23.20 10.89 0.70
N SER A 209 22.67 9.71 1.03
CA SER A 209 23.39 8.43 0.89
C SER A 209 23.70 8.12 -0.57
N TYR A 210 22.73 8.35 -1.47
CA TYR A 210 22.93 8.21 -2.91
C TYR A 210 24.07 9.12 -3.42
N ALA A 211 23.98 10.42 -3.15
CA ALA A 211 24.97 11.40 -3.60
C ALA A 211 26.35 11.18 -2.97
N GLY A 212 26.40 10.78 -1.70
CA GLY A 212 27.65 10.45 -1.02
C GLY A 212 28.38 9.26 -1.66
N LEU A 213 27.63 8.20 -1.99
CA LEU A 213 28.19 7.04 -2.69
C LEU A 213 28.65 7.39 -4.12
N LEU A 214 27.86 8.20 -4.84
CA LEU A 214 28.23 8.64 -6.18
C LEU A 214 29.54 9.44 -6.13
N LYS A 215 29.68 10.41 -5.22
CA LYS A 215 30.90 11.18 -5.03
C LYS A 215 32.10 10.32 -4.64
N LEU A 216 31.90 9.31 -3.79
CA LEU A 216 32.97 8.35 -3.49
C LEU A 216 33.39 7.58 -4.76
N GLY A 217 32.42 7.14 -5.58
CA GLY A 217 32.70 6.51 -6.86
C GLY A 217 33.42 7.43 -7.85
N GLU A 218 33.06 8.71 -7.93
CA GLU A 218 33.78 9.70 -8.75
C GLU A 218 35.23 9.86 -8.33
N VAL A 219 35.52 9.94 -7.02
CA VAL A 219 36.87 10.13 -6.49
C VAL A 219 37.73 8.87 -6.63
N PHE A 220 37.19 7.69 -6.32
CA PHE A 220 37.96 6.45 -6.25
C PHE A 220 37.94 5.63 -7.54
N LEU A 221 36.85 5.69 -8.31
CA LEU A 221 36.62 4.89 -9.52
C LEU A 221 36.61 5.74 -10.80
N HIS A 222 36.81 7.06 -10.70
CA HIS A 222 36.76 8.01 -11.81
C HIS A 222 35.47 7.92 -12.64
N LEU A 223 34.33 7.72 -11.96
CA LEU A 223 33.02 7.66 -12.60
C LEU A 223 32.66 9.01 -13.23
N SER A 224 31.93 8.98 -14.34
CA SER A 224 31.43 10.21 -14.97
C SER A 224 30.26 10.81 -14.18
N VAL A 225 30.11 12.13 -14.21
CA VAL A 225 29.07 12.91 -13.50
C VAL A 225 27.63 12.61 -13.99
N GLN A 226 27.45 11.77 -15.02
CA GLN A 226 26.16 11.53 -15.67
C GLN A 226 25.20 10.59 -14.90
N HIS A 227 25.54 10.19 -13.68
CA HIS A 227 24.78 9.23 -12.87
C HIS A 227 23.88 9.90 -11.80
N GLU A 228 23.68 11.22 -11.89
CA GLU A 228 23.00 11.99 -10.86
C GLU A 228 21.50 11.66 -10.71
N ALA A 229 20.81 11.36 -11.80
CA ALA A 229 19.35 11.19 -11.81
C ALA A 229 18.81 10.05 -10.93
N GLY A 230 19.65 9.10 -10.57
CA GLY A 230 19.26 7.94 -9.77
C GLY A 230 18.83 8.26 -8.33
N TYR A 231 19.14 9.46 -7.81
CA TYR A 231 18.66 9.87 -6.48
C TYR A 231 17.12 9.83 -6.36
N ILE A 232 16.41 10.07 -7.48
CA ILE A 232 14.95 9.97 -7.53
C ILE A 232 14.53 8.53 -7.23
N CYS A 233 15.25 7.55 -7.79
CA CYS A 233 14.97 6.14 -7.55
C CYS A 233 15.21 5.74 -6.08
N ALA A 234 16.20 6.35 -5.42
CA ALA A 234 16.50 6.08 -4.02
C ALA A 234 15.36 6.48 -3.06
N MET A 235 14.44 7.39 -3.45
CA MET A 235 13.30 7.79 -2.63
C MET A 235 12.00 7.04 -2.96
N LEU A 236 11.95 6.19 -4.01
CA LEU A 236 10.71 5.58 -4.48
C LEU A 236 10.04 4.64 -3.47
N PHE A 237 10.74 4.19 -2.44
CA PHE A 237 10.17 3.40 -1.34
C PHE A 237 9.07 4.13 -0.57
N ILE A 238 9.01 5.47 -0.66
CA ILE A 238 8.02 6.33 0.03
C ILE A 238 6.71 6.43 -0.76
N ILE A 239 6.71 6.13 -2.06
CA ILE A 239 5.55 6.37 -2.92
C ILE A 239 4.35 5.55 -2.45
N PRO A 240 3.21 6.20 -2.18
CA PRO A 240 2.03 5.57 -1.60
C PRO A 240 1.21 4.82 -2.67
N GLY A 241 1.83 3.86 -3.35
CA GLY A 241 1.19 3.12 -4.43
C GLY A 241 -0.04 2.35 -3.98
N PHE A 242 -0.03 1.77 -2.78
CA PHE A 242 -1.18 1.05 -2.24
C PHE A 242 -2.38 1.99 -2.01
N PRO A 243 -2.27 3.14 -1.34
CA PRO A 243 -3.35 4.13 -1.24
C PRO A 243 -3.87 4.63 -2.58
N PHE A 244 -3.02 4.87 -3.58
CA PHE A 244 -3.49 5.28 -4.92
C PHE A 244 -4.40 4.23 -5.56
N ILE A 245 -4.00 2.96 -5.52
CA ILE A 245 -4.77 1.87 -6.13
C ILE A 245 -6.09 1.65 -5.36
N THR A 246 -6.05 1.64 -4.03
CA THR A 246 -7.25 1.43 -3.21
C THR A 246 -8.21 2.60 -3.29
N SER A 247 -7.72 3.85 -3.39
CA SER A 247 -8.55 5.03 -3.67
C SER A 247 -9.34 4.87 -4.97
N GLY A 248 -8.67 4.49 -6.06
CA GLY A 248 -9.35 4.29 -7.33
C GLY A 248 -10.40 3.16 -7.31
N ILE A 249 -10.16 2.10 -6.52
CA ILE A 249 -11.13 1.02 -6.34
C ILE A 249 -12.35 1.51 -5.53
N ASP A 250 -12.13 2.28 -4.46
CA ASP A 250 -13.20 2.84 -3.64
C ASP A 250 -14.05 3.82 -4.45
N LEU A 251 -13.44 4.73 -5.21
CA LEU A 251 -14.16 5.65 -6.10
C LEU A 251 -15.01 4.93 -7.15
N ALA A 252 -14.50 3.86 -7.73
CA ALA A 252 -15.24 3.06 -8.71
C ALA A 252 -16.41 2.28 -8.11
N LYS A 253 -16.41 2.07 -6.79
CA LYS A 253 -17.52 1.48 -6.02
C LYS A 253 -18.42 2.53 -5.38
N LEU A 254 -18.24 3.81 -5.74
CA LEU A 254 -18.97 4.97 -5.21
C LEU A 254 -18.75 5.23 -3.72
N ASP A 255 -17.72 4.63 -3.13
CA ASP A 255 -17.25 4.98 -1.78
C ASP A 255 -16.46 6.30 -1.82
N MET A 256 -17.17 7.39 -2.14
CA MET A 256 -16.59 8.69 -2.47
C MET A 256 -15.76 9.26 -1.33
N ARG A 257 -16.27 9.18 -0.09
CA ARG A 257 -15.57 9.71 1.10
C ARG A 257 -14.21 9.04 1.27
N SER A 258 -14.18 7.72 1.41
CA SER A 258 -12.93 6.96 1.57
C SER A 258 -12.00 7.14 0.37
N GLY A 259 -12.54 7.11 -0.85
CA GLY A 259 -11.76 7.25 -2.07
C GLY A 259 -11.05 8.60 -2.16
N ILE A 260 -11.75 9.71 -1.89
CA ILE A 260 -11.17 11.06 -1.92
C ILE A 260 -10.18 11.28 -0.77
N GLU A 261 -10.50 10.84 0.44
CA GLU A 261 -9.61 10.96 1.59
C GLU A 261 -8.30 10.18 1.37
N ARG A 262 -8.35 8.95 0.80
CA ARG A 262 -7.17 8.16 0.43
C ARG A 262 -6.35 8.81 -0.66
N LEU A 263 -7.00 9.38 -1.67
CA LEU A 263 -6.33 10.11 -2.74
C LEU A 263 -5.61 11.34 -2.18
N GLY A 264 -6.29 12.14 -1.35
CA GLY A 264 -5.70 13.29 -0.67
C GLY A 264 -4.50 12.91 0.20
N TYR A 265 -4.62 11.85 0.99
CA TYR A 265 -3.53 11.30 1.79
C TYR A 265 -2.32 10.89 0.94
N ALA A 266 -2.54 10.17 -0.17
CA ALA A 266 -1.49 9.78 -1.08
C ALA A 266 -0.82 10.99 -1.75
N MET A 267 -1.60 11.98 -2.16
CA MET A 267 -1.09 13.22 -2.76
C MET A 267 -0.22 14.02 -1.78
N ILE A 268 -0.61 14.12 -0.52
CA ILE A 268 0.18 14.81 0.51
C ILE A 268 1.50 14.09 0.76
N ILE A 269 1.51 12.75 0.86
CA ILE A 269 2.76 11.99 1.04
C ILE A 269 3.72 12.26 -0.12
N ILE A 270 3.24 12.19 -1.36
CA ILE A 270 4.14 12.36 -2.51
C ILE A 270 4.61 13.81 -2.64
N LEU A 271 3.76 14.78 -2.31
CA LEU A 271 4.15 16.20 -2.28
C LEU A 271 5.30 16.43 -1.30
N VAL A 272 5.17 15.94 -0.06
CA VAL A 272 6.22 16.09 0.97
C VAL A 272 7.49 15.34 0.56
N ALA A 273 7.38 14.14 0.00
CA ALA A 273 8.54 13.36 -0.45
C ALA A 273 9.27 14.04 -1.63
N THR A 274 8.53 14.51 -2.63
CA THR A 274 9.12 15.18 -3.80
C THR A 274 9.73 16.53 -3.46
N MET A 275 9.10 17.31 -2.58
CA MET A 275 9.67 18.56 -2.07
C MET A 275 10.97 18.30 -1.30
N SER A 276 10.99 17.27 -0.44
CA SER A 276 12.20 16.91 0.31
C SER A 276 13.34 16.50 -0.63
N ALA A 277 13.06 15.66 -1.64
CA ALA A 277 14.07 15.25 -2.62
C ALA A 277 14.53 16.43 -3.50
N TRP A 278 13.63 17.34 -3.87
CA TRP A 278 13.97 18.53 -4.64
C TRP A 278 14.89 19.49 -3.85
N ILE A 279 14.56 19.75 -2.57
CA ILE A 279 15.42 20.55 -1.70
C ILE A 279 16.81 19.90 -1.58
N MET A 280 16.86 18.58 -1.38
CA MET A 280 18.14 17.85 -1.34
C MET A 280 18.90 17.93 -2.67
N ALA A 281 18.21 17.88 -3.80
CA ALA A 281 18.81 18.04 -5.12
C ALA A 281 19.43 19.45 -5.29
N LEU A 282 18.76 20.50 -4.80
CA LEU A 282 19.31 21.85 -4.80
C LEU A 282 20.57 22.00 -3.92
N ILE A 283 20.53 21.41 -2.71
CA ILE A 283 21.68 21.46 -1.77
C ILE A 283 22.89 20.68 -2.31
N LEU A 284 22.63 19.52 -2.93
CA LEU A 284 23.66 18.60 -3.44
C LEU A 284 24.03 18.87 -4.91
N HIS A 285 23.41 19.86 -5.54
CA HIS A 285 23.57 20.22 -6.97
C HIS A 285 23.27 19.05 -7.93
N LEU A 286 22.30 18.18 -7.59
CA LEU A 286 21.87 17.07 -8.42
C LEU A 286 20.83 17.52 -9.47
N GLN A 287 20.89 16.95 -10.66
CA GLN A 287 19.96 17.24 -11.75
C GLN A 287 19.15 15.99 -12.15
N PRO A 288 17.83 16.11 -12.40
CA PRO A 288 16.99 15.01 -12.85
C PRO A 288 17.07 14.79 -14.36
N VAL A 289 18.30 14.66 -14.87
CA VAL A 289 18.56 14.35 -16.30
C VAL A 289 18.07 12.95 -16.66
N ASP A 290 17.92 12.68 -17.96
CA ASP A 290 17.58 11.33 -18.41
C ASP A 290 18.75 10.37 -18.19
N PHE A 291 18.40 9.10 -17.89
CA PHE A 291 19.41 8.05 -17.76
C PHE A 291 20.13 7.78 -19.08
N LEU A 292 21.38 7.35 -18.99
CA LEU A 292 22.15 6.89 -20.14
C LEU A 292 21.46 5.67 -20.77
N LYS A 293 21.24 5.73 -22.09
CA LYS A 293 20.63 4.61 -22.81
C LYS A 293 21.54 3.38 -22.78
N ILE A 294 21.06 2.31 -22.17
CA ILE A 294 21.74 1.01 -22.17
C ILE A 294 21.33 0.28 -23.46
N SER A 295 22.29 -0.10 -24.29
CA SER A 295 22.05 -0.93 -25.49
C SER A 295 22.25 -2.40 -25.13
N LEU A 296 21.17 -3.18 -25.11
CA LEU A 296 21.17 -4.61 -24.85
C LEU A 296 20.38 -5.34 -25.96
N PRO A 297 20.69 -6.61 -26.25
CA PRO A 297 19.83 -7.46 -27.06
C PRO A 297 18.43 -7.55 -26.48
N LEU A 298 17.39 -7.68 -27.33
CA LEU A 298 16.01 -7.70 -26.90
C LEU A 298 15.72 -8.85 -25.89
N SER A 299 16.31 -10.03 -26.11
CA SER A 299 16.19 -11.16 -25.19
C SER A 299 16.66 -10.85 -23.78
N ASP A 300 17.84 -10.22 -23.68
CA ASP A 300 18.46 -9.88 -22.40
C ASP A 300 17.69 -8.74 -21.72
N TRP A 301 17.18 -7.79 -22.52
CA TRP A 301 16.35 -6.70 -22.05
C TRP A 301 15.06 -7.21 -21.40
N ILE A 302 14.33 -8.11 -22.04
CA ILE A 302 13.12 -8.74 -21.50
C ILE A 302 13.43 -9.54 -20.23
N LEU A 303 14.50 -10.35 -20.23
CA LEU A 303 14.90 -11.14 -19.07
C LEU A 303 15.23 -10.26 -17.85
N LEU A 304 16.03 -9.21 -18.08
CA LEU A 304 16.40 -8.26 -17.01
C LEU A 304 15.19 -7.47 -16.50
N ARG A 305 14.25 -7.09 -17.36
CA ARG A 305 12.99 -6.46 -16.97
C ARG A 305 12.11 -7.38 -16.12
N LEU A 306 12.03 -8.67 -16.47
CA LEU A 306 11.34 -9.67 -15.66
C LEU A 306 11.96 -9.77 -14.26
N LEU A 307 13.30 -9.88 -14.20
CA LEU A 307 14.03 -9.98 -12.94
C LEU A 307 13.89 -8.71 -12.10
N ALA A 308 14.08 -7.54 -12.70
CA ALA A 308 13.97 -6.26 -12.03
C ALA A 308 12.53 -5.99 -11.53
N SER A 309 11.52 -6.34 -12.33
CA SER A 309 10.11 -6.26 -11.93
C SER A 309 9.80 -7.22 -10.79
N PHE A 310 10.34 -8.46 -10.83
CA PHE A 310 10.22 -9.40 -9.72
C PHE A 310 10.82 -8.81 -8.43
N CYS A 311 12.05 -8.31 -8.47
CA CYS A 311 12.74 -7.68 -7.33
C CYS A 311 11.94 -6.49 -6.78
N GLY A 312 11.44 -5.63 -7.66
CA GLY A 312 10.63 -4.48 -7.30
C GLY A 312 9.36 -4.87 -6.55
N VAL A 313 8.56 -5.77 -7.12
CA VAL A 313 7.30 -6.22 -6.50
C VAL A 313 7.55 -7.03 -5.23
N PHE A 314 8.56 -7.89 -5.21
CA PHE A 314 8.93 -8.65 -4.02
C PHE A 314 9.29 -7.73 -2.85
N GLY A 315 10.18 -6.77 -3.08
CA GLY A 315 10.60 -5.83 -2.04
C GLY A 315 9.43 -5.01 -1.50
N PHE A 316 8.57 -4.42 -2.35
CA PHE A 316 7.36 -3.73 -1.90
C PHE A 316 6.38 -4.66 -1.17
N SER A 317 6.25 -5.91 -1.59
CA SER A 317 5.40 -6.89 -0.91
C SER A 317 5.87 -7.16 0.52
N ILE A 318 7.17 -7.30 0.74
CA ILE A 318 7.77 -7.43 2.08
C ILE A 318 7.52 -6.16 2.91
N MET A 319 7.66 -4.98 2.31
CA MET A 319 7.37 -3.70 3.00
C MET A 319 5.89 -3.57 3.42
N PHE A 320 4.97 -4.23 2.73
CA PHE A 320 3.56 -4.33 3.12
C PHE A 320 3.29 -5.43 4.15
N ASN A 321 4.32 -5.90 4.83
CA ASN A 321 4.24 -6.91 5.88
C ASN A 321 3.61 -8.23 5.42
N ARG A 322 4.05 -8.73 4.27
CA ARG A 322 3.51 -9.92 3.63
C ARG A 322 4.38 -11.15 3.88
N PRO A 323 3.80 -12.35 4.16
CA PRO A 323 4.55 -13.60 4.18
C PRO A 323 5.27 -13.88 2.87
N VAL A 324 6.51 -14.41 2.96
CA VAL A 324 7.39 -14.64 1.80
C VAL A 324 6.72 -15.41 0.65
N PRO A 325 5.99 -16.52 0.88
CA PRO A 325 5.37 -17.26 -0.23
C PRO A 325 4.39 -16.43 -1.05
N LEU A 326 3.63 -15.55 -0.36
CA LEU A 326 2.71 -14.63 -1.02
C LEU A 326 3.40 -13.46 -1.70
N ALA A 327 4.51 -12.99 -1.12
CA ALA A 327 5.34 -11.97 -1.74
C ALA A 327 5.94 -12.49 -3.06
N VAL A 328 6.43 -13.73 -3.09
CA VAL A 328 6.90 -14.40 -4.32
C VAL A 328 5.78 -14.53 -5.35
N THR A 329 4.59 -14.97 -4.93
CA THR A 329 3.44 -15.09 -5.84
C THR A 329 3.08 -13.75 -6.47
N ALA A 330 3.00 -12.68 -5.68
CA ALA A 330 2.73 -11.33 -6.19
C ALA A 330 3.85 -10.84 -7.11
N ALA A 331 5.11 -11.16 -6.78
CA ALA A 331 6.28 -10.79 -7.58
C ALA A 331 6.31 -11.47 -8.95
N LEU A 332 5.96 -12.75 -9.02
CA LEU A 332 5.84 -13.48 -10.30
C LEU A 332 4.75 -12.86 -11.20
N ILE A 333 3.58 -12.59 -10.62
CA ILE A 333 2.48 -11.94 -11.37
C ILE A 333 2.90 -10.54 -11.82
N GLY A 334 3.50 -9.75 -10.92
CA GLY A 334 3.92 -8.39 -11.23
C GLY A 334 5.07 -8.34 -12.24
N ALA A 335 5.99 -9.32 -12.21
CA ALA A 335 7.04 -9.45 -13.20
C ALA A 335 6.47 -9.60 -14.61
N ILE A 336 5.54 -10.53 -14.80
CA ILE A 336 4.89 -10.75 -16.10
C ILE A 336 4.11 -9.51 -16.53
N ALA A 337 3.26 -8.99 -15.66
CA ALA A 337 2.37 -7.88 -15.99
C ALA A 337 3.11 -6.57 -16.26
N ASN A 338 4.16 -6.25 -15.49
CA ASN A 338 4.92 -5.02 -15.69
C ASN A 338 5.85 -5.11 -16.90
N THR A 339 6.46 -6.27 -17.14
CA THR A 339 7.27 -6.46 -18.37
C THR A 339 6.39 -6.32 -19.61
N LEU A 340 5.21 -6.97 -19.63
CA LEU A 340 4.24 -6.78 -20.72
C LEU A 340 3.89 -5.29 -20.92
N ARG A 341 3.62 -4.55 -19.84
CA ARG A 341 3.35 -3.11 -19.91
C ARG A 341 4.50 -2.34 -20.56
N LEU A 342 5.74 -2.63 -20.16
CA LEU A 342 6.92 -1.92 -20.67
C LEU A 342 7.18 -2.25 -22.14
N GLU A 343 7.04 -3.53 -22.55
CA GLU A 343 7.20 -3.92 -23.95
C GLU A 343 6.11 -3.32 -24.86
N LEU A 344 4.87 -3.17 -24.38
CA LEU A 344 3.82 -2.47 -25.12
C LEU A 344 4.17 -1.01 -25.39
N VAL A 345 4.80 -0.33 -24.45
CA VAL A 345 5.23 1.06 -24.61
C VAL A 345 6.43 1.14 -25.57
N ASP A 346 7.45 0.31 -25.39
CA ASP A 346 8.74 0.46 -26.08
C ASP A 346 8.75 -0.16 -27.48
N LEU A 347 8.08 -1.31 -27.70
CA LEU A 347 8.08 -1.99 -29.00
C LEU A 347 6.94 -1.52 -29.90
N ILE A 348 5.76 -1.19 -29.32
CA ILE A 348 4.55 -0.90 -30.09
C ILE A 348 4.19 0.59 -30.02
N ASN A 349 4.93 1.39 -29.23
CA ASN A 349 4.62 2.81 -28.95
C ASN A 349 3.20 3.01 -28.38
N PHE A 350 2.74 2.07 -27.55
CA PHE A 350 1.41 2.14 -26.95
C PHE A 350 1.37 3.24 -25.88
N PRO A 351 0.27 3.99 -25.76
CA PRO A 351 0.16 5.04 -24.75
C PRO A 351 0.41 4.49 -23.34
N PRO A 352 1.25 5.13 -22.49
CA PRO A 352 1.65 4.61 -21.17
C PRO A 352 0.48 4.27 -20.24
N ALA A 353 -0.61 5.07 -20.28
CA ALA A 353 -1.81 4.81 -19.48
C ALA A 353 -2.58 3.57 -19.96
N ALA A 354 -2.70 3.38 -21.27
CA ALA A 354 -3.36 2.21 -21.84
C ALA A 354 -2.52 0.93 -21.58
N ALA A 355 -1.19 1.02 -21.69
CA ALA A 355 -0.29 -0.06 -21.31
C ALA A 355 -0.40 -0.41 -19.81
N ALA A 356 -0.53 0.59 -18.92
CA ALA A 356 -0.76 0.40 -17.51
C ALA A 356 -2.08 -0.30 -17.21
N PHE A 357 -3.15 0.05 -17.94
CA PHE A 357 -4.44 -0.64 -17.87
C PHE A 357 -4.30 -2.12 -18.23
N ILE A 358 -3.64 -2.44 -19.36
CA ILE A 358 -3.43 -3.83 -19.81
C ILE A 358 -2.57 -4.59 -18.79
N GLY A 359 -1.50 -3.98 -18.28
CA GLY A 359 -0.66 -4.57 -17.23
C GLY A 359 -1.47 -4.91 -15.97
N ALA A 360 -2.28 -3.96 -15.48
CA ALA A 360 -3.13 -4.18 -14.31
C ALA A 360 -4.23 -5.22 -14.57
N LEU A 361 -4.85 -5.21 -15.75
CA LEU A 361 -5.79 -6.24 -16.18
C LEU A 361 -5.16 -7.63 -16.16
N THR A 362 -3.97 -7.78 -16.75
CA THR A 362 -3.21 -9.03 -16.77
C THR A 362 -2.88 -9.51 -15.34
N ALA A 363 -2.39 -8.62 -14.49
CA ALA A 363 -2.12 -8.95 -13.09
C ALA A 363 -3.40 -9.43 -12.36
N GLY A 364 -4.52 -8.75 -12.59
CA GLY A 364 -5.81 -9.11 -12.02
C GLY A 364 -6.33 -10.47 -12.50
N LEU A 365 -6.17 -10.80 -13.78
CA LEU A 365 -6.55 -12.11 -14.35
C LEU A 365 -5.67 -13.24 -13.82
N LEU A 366 -4.34 -13.06 -13.82
CA LEU A 366 -3.40 -14.04 -13.27
C LEU A 366 -3.66 -14.32 -11.78
N ALA A 367 -3.91 -13.27 -10.99
CA ALA A 367 -4.26 -13.42 -9.58
C ALA A 367 -5.59 -14.20 -9.38
N SER A 368 -6.53 -14.11 -10.33
CA SER A 368 -7.79 -14.86 -10.26
C SER A 368 -7.60 -16.35 -10.43
N LEU A 369 -6.64 -16.77 -11.25
CA LEU A 369 -6.33 -18.18 -11.46
C LEU A 369 -5.75 -18.85 -10.20
N ILE A 370 -5.11 -18.06 -9.35
CA ILE A 370 -4.42 -18.54 -8.13
C ILE A 370 -5.34 -18.45 -6.89
N LYS A 371 -6.39 -17.63 -6.91
CA LYS A 371 -7.29 -17.34 -5.78
C LYS A 371 -7.74 -18.60 -5.03
N ASN A 372 -8.17 -19.62 -5.74
CA ASN A 372 -8.73 -20.84 -5.13
C ASN A 372 -7.68 -21.73 -4.47
N LYS A 373 -6.40 -21.60 -4.84
CA LYS A 373 -5.29 -22.39 -4.30
C LYS A 373 -4.62 -21.73 -3.09
N ALA A 374 -4.68 -20.40 -3.00
CA ALA A 374 -3.91 -19.65 -2.02
C ALA A 374 -4.68 -19.29 -0.74
N GLY A 375 -6.02 -19.39 -0.72
CA GLY A 375 -6.84 -19.09 0.48
C GLY A 375 -6.84 -17.64 0.97
N TYR A 376 -6.20 -16.72 0.23
CA TYR A 376 -5.97 -15.32 0.64
C TYR A 376 -6.89 -14.34 -0.09
N PRO A 377 -7.18 -13.17 0.52
CA PRO A 377 -7.92 -12.11 -0.13
C PRO A 377 -7.25 -11.69 -1.45
N ARG A 378 -8.02 -11.57 -2.51
CA ARG A 378 -7.51 -11.21 -3.85
C ARG A 378 -6.71 -9.90 -3.84
N ILE A 379 -7.17 -8.89 -3.10
CA ILE A 379 -6.50 -7.59 -3.00
C ILE A 379 -5.08 -7.73 -2.46
N SER A 380 -4.87 -8.71 -1.59
CA SER A 380 -3.55 -9.04 -1.06
C SER A 380 -2.56 -9.50 -2.13
N VAL A 381 -2.98 -9.98 -3.28
CA VAL A 381 -2.09 -10.36 -4.38
C VAL A 381 -2.08 -9.32 -5.49
N THR A 382 -3.24 -8.77 -5.87
CA THR A 382 -3.35 -7.88 -7.01
C THR A 382 -2.70 -6.51 -6.80
N VAL A 383 -2.95 -5.86 -5.65
CA VAL A 383 -2.41 -4.52 -5.42
C VAL A 383 -0.89 -4.48 -5.38
N PRO A 384 -0.18 -5.36 -4.62
CA PRO A 384 1.28 -5.38 -4.67
C PRO A 384 1.85 -5.72 -6.04
N SER A 385 1.17 -6.57 -6.85
CA SER A 385 1.65 -6.94 -8.19
C SER A 385 1.74 -5.75 -9.14
N ILE A 386 0.91 -4.71 -8.95
CA ILE A 386 0.89 -3.53 -9.83
C ILE A 386 1.45 -2.27 -9.18
N VAL A 387 1.83 -2.31 -7.90
CA VAL A 387 2.35 -1.12 -7.19
C VAL A 387 3.57 -0.51 -7.87
N ILE A 388 4.39 -1.35 -8.50
CA ILE A 388 5.57 -0.94 -9.26
C ILE A 388 5.20 -0.13 -10.53
N MET A 389 3.96 -0.18 -10.99
CA MET A 389 3.49 0.56 -12.15
C MET A 389 3.04 1.98 -11.80
N VAL A 390 2.96 2.33 -10.50
CA VAL A 390 2.56 3.67 -10.04
C VAL A 390 3.58 4.70 -10.50
N PRO A 391 3.14 5.82 -11.10
CA PRO A 391 4.00 6.75 -11.85
C PRO A 391 4.77 7.73 -10.95
N GLY A 392 5.58 7.21 -10.01
CA GLY A 392 6.33 8.03 -9.06
C GLY A 392 7.32 9.00 -9.69
N LEU A 393 8.06 8.55 -10.70
CA LEU A 393 8.97 9.40 -11.47
C LEU A 393 8.23 10.53 -12.20
N TYR A 394 7.06 10.25 -12.77
CA TYR A 394 6.23 11.26 -13.44
C TYR A 394 5.77 12.35 -12.46
N LEU A 395 5.31 11.94 -11.29
CA LEU A 395 4.91 12.86 -10.23
C LEU A 395 6.10 13.71 -9.76
N TYR A 396 7.26 13.10 -9.53
CA TYR A 396 8.47 13.84 -9.17
C TYR A 396 8.83 14.88 -10.25
N ARG A 397 8.91 14.46 -11.53
CA ARG A 397 9.22 15.38 -12.64
C ARG A 397 8.18 16.49 -12.78
N GLY A 398 6.91 16.20 -12.51
CA GLY A 398 5.84 17.19 -12.46
C GLY A 398 6.13 18.28 -11.42
N PHE A 399 6.41 17.88 -10.18
CA PHE A 399 6.73 18.84 -9.10
C PHE A 399 8.05 19.57 -9.32
N TYR A 400 9.09 18.89 -9.81
CA TYR A 400 10.36 19.52 -10.14
C TYR A 400 10.19 20.62 -11.18
N ASN A 401 9.51 20.32 -12.30
CA ASN A 401 9.28 21.30 -13.37
C ASN A 401 8.37 22.46 -12.92
N LEU A 402 7.43 22.20 -11.99
CA LEU A 402 6.64 23.26 -11.36
C LEU A 402 7.53 24.18 -10.56
N GLY A 403 8.47 23.65 -9.77
CA GLY A 403 9.40 24.41 -8.95
C GLY A 403 10.36 25.30 -9.75
N ILE A 404 10.76 24.88 -10.94
CA ILE A 404 11.58 25.70 -11.87
C ILE A 404 10.74 26.54 -12.86
N MET A 405 9.42 26.68 -12.60
CA MET A 405 8.47 27.48 -13.39
C MET A 405 8.28 27.01 -14.85
N SER A 406 8.63 25.75 -15.18
CA SER A 406 8.37 25.13 -16.49
C SER A 406 6.97 24.53 -16.52
N LEU A 407 5.93 25.38 -16.57
CA LEU A 407 4.52 25.00 -16.38
C LEU A 407 4.02 24.01 -17.43
N ALA A 408 4.36 24.20 -18.70
CA ALA A 408 3.92 23.32 -19.79
C ALA A 408 4.46 21.89 -19.61
N THR A 409 5.75 21.75 -19.28
CA THR A 409 6.40 20.46 -19.02
C THR A 409 5.82 19.81 -17.76
N SER A 410 5.62 20.60 -16.71
CA SER A 410 4.98 20.14 -15.47
C SER A 410 3.58 19.57 -15.73
N ALA A 411 2.75 20.31 -16.47
CA ALA A 411 1.39 19.87 -16.82
C ALA A 411 1.38 18.55 -17.60
N THR A 412 2.32 18.34 -18.52
CA THR A 412 2.46 17.10 -19.29
C THR A 412 2.78 15.90 -18.39
N TRP A 413 3.70 16.07 -17.44
CA TRP A 413 4.05 15.02 -16.48
C TRP A 413 2.90 14.69 -15.55
N PHE A 414 2.19 15.69 -15.02
CA PHE A 414 1.02 15.47 -14.16
C PHE A 414 -0.14 14.81 -14.91
N ALA A 415 -0.45 15.26 -16.14
CA ALA A 415 -1.50 14.63 -16.95
C ALA A 415 -1.20 13.15 -17.20
N SER A 416 0.04 12.82 -17.56
CA SER A 416 0.47 11.43 -17.74
C SER A 416 0.37 10.62 -16.45
N ALA A 417 0.78 11.18 -15.31
CA ALA A 417 0.68 10.53 -14.02
C ALA A 417 -0.78 10.25 -13.62
N ILE A 418 -1.67 11.24 -13.77
CA ILE A 418 -3.11 11.10 -13.46
C ILE A 418 -3.74 9.99 -14.31
N LEU A 419 -3.48 9.98 -15.62
CA LEU A 419 -4.02 8.95 -16.50
C LEU A 419 -3.55 7.53 -16.10
N ILE A 420 -2.29 7.36 -15.71
CA ILE A 420 -1.76 6.07 -15.25
C ILE A 420 -2.40 5.68 -13.90
N ILE A 421 -2.53 6.63 -12.95
CA ILE A 421 -3.15 6.39 -11.63
C ILE A 421 -4.61 5.93 -11.79
N LEU A 422 -5.34 6.48 -12.75
CA LEU A 422 -6.70 6.06 -13.05
C LEU A 422 -6.77 4.71 -13.79
N ALA A 423 -5.84 4.47 -14.70
CA ALA A 423 -5.80 3.24 -15.51
C ALA A 423 -5.53 1.97 -14.68
N LEU A 424 -4.69 2.06 -13.65
CA LEU A 424 -4.31 0.90 -12.82
C LEU A 424 -5.50 0.28 -12.07
N PRO A 425 -6.28 1.01 -11.25
CA PRO A 425 -7.46 0.44 -10.60
C PRO A 425 -8.52 0.01 -11.60
N LEU A 426 -8.72 0.73 -12.71
CA LEU A 426 -9.64 0.33 -13.77
C LEU A 426 -9.27 -1.05 -14.33
N GLY A 427 -8.01 -1.31 -14.64
CA GLY A 427 -7.55 -2.62 -15.10
C GLY A 427 -7.86 -3.74 -14.11
N LEU A 428 -7.64 -3.52 -12.81
CA LEU A 428 -7.99 -4.49 -11.76
C LEU A 428 -9.51 -4.71 -11.64
N ILE A 429 -10.30 -3.65 -11.75
CA ILE A 429 -11.76 -3.70 -11.70
C ILE A 429 -12.29 -4.52 -12.87
N PHE A 430 -11.81 -4.26 -14.09
CA PHE A 430 -12.20 -5.03 -15.27
C PHE A 430 -11.83 -6.51 -15.12
N ALA A 431 -10.61 -6.83 -14.64
CA ALA A 431 -10.23 -8.20 -14.35
C ALA A 431 -11.20 -8.86 -13.37
N ARG A 432 -11.67 -8.10 -12.36
CA ARG A 432 -12.60 -8.61 -11.37
C ARG A 432 -14.01 -8.77 -11.92
N ILE A 433 -14.51 -7.84 -12.71
CA ILE A 433 -15.79 -7.95 -13.41
C ILE A 433 -15.84 -9.21 -14.29
N LEU A 434 -14.74 -9.54 -14.97
CA LEU A 434 -14.65 -10.72 -15.82
C LEU A 434 -14.65 -12.03 -15.02
N THR A 435 -14.09 -12.04 -13.82
CA THR A 435 -13.79 -13.26 -13.05
C THR A 435 -14.65 -13.47 -11.80
N ASP A 436 -15.41 -12.47 -11.36
CA ASP A 436 -16.20 -12.48 -10.13
C ASP A 436 -17.64 -11.99 -10.42
N LYS A 437 -18.59 -12.92 -10.42
CA LYS A 437 -19.99 -12.61 -10.73
C LYS A 437 -20.62 -11.64 -9.72
N THR A 438 -20.28 -11.80 -8.42
CA THR A 438 -20.86 -10.97 -7.36
C THR A 438 -20.38 -9.52 -7.44
N PHE A 439 -19.17 -9.29 -7.94
CA PHE A 439 -18.61 -7.95 -8.09
C PHE A 439 -19.25 -7.12 -9.22
N ARG A 440 -19.98 -7.76 -10.13
CA ARG A 440 -20.64 -7.07 -11.26
C ARG A 440 -21.81 -6.20 -10.82
N TYR A 441 -22.41 -6.54 -9.68
CA TYR A 441 -23.58 -5.84 -9.17
C TYR A 441 -23.16 -4.80 -8.14
N CYS A 442 -23.86 -3.65 -8.15
CA CYS A 442 -23.78 -2.69 -7.05
C CYS A 442 -24.63 -3.26 -5.90
N THR A 443 -24.02 -3.50 -4.77
CA THR A 443 -24.71 -3.90 -3.54
C THR A 443 -24.67 -2.76 -2.56
#